data_7b18f59d24812deee241053b99a69bc3
#
_entry.id   7b18f59d24812deee241053b99a69bc3
#
_cell.length_a   1.000
_cell.length_b   1.000
_cell.length_c   1.000
_cell.angle_alpha   90.00
_cell.angle_beta   90.00
_cell.angle_gamma   90.00
#
_symmetry.space_group_name_H-M   'P 1'
#
loop_
_entity.id
_entity.type
_entity.pdbx_description
1 polymer ?
#
loop_
_entity_poly.entity_id
_entity_poly.type
_entity_poly.pdbx_seq_one_letter_code
_entity_poly.pdbx_strand_id
1 'polypeptide(L)'
;MTTIAIIGPGAIGGTLAAWLTIQSDNEVFICARSSFETLSVDTPFGRLESTPTVFTNTAQATQVDWVIVTTKAYQVASVAPWLAQLCHADTKVAIAQNGVEHIANLAPFIPAERIVPVIIDCPAERIAPGEIVQKANILMTVPDNKLSQQFSNLFLSDKLSTDNIIITLTDDWTSAAWXKLCINSPGAISALXDQPGNIACNPKAADLMRNLIRETIAVGRAEGATIEDAIIEQVVASQITAPDGSMNSLHADLVAKLPMEWDARNGVIARLGKKHGILTPYNEMAAHILSLIETHSI
;
A
#
# COMPACT_ATOMS: atom_id res chain seq x y z
N MET A 1 25.79 -7.27 -7.19
CA MET A 1 25.19 -6.07 -6.59
C MET A 1 23.95 -5.75 -7.40
N THR A 2 22.78 -5.67 -6.76
CA THR A 2 21.50 -5.42 -7.40
C THR A 2 21.12 -3.95 -7.23
N THR A 3 20.81 -3.26 -8.33
CA THR A 3 20.42 -1.86 -8.28
C THR A 3 18.91 -1.74 -8.16
N ILE A 4 18.43 -0.92 -7.19
CA ILE A 4 17.01 -0.82 -6.85
C ILE A 4 16.63 0.65 -6.73
N ALA A 5 15.58 1.08 -7.43
CA ALA A 5 15.03 2.43 -7.27
C ALA A 5 13.67 2.37 -6.56
N ILE A 6 13.49 3.19 -5.53
CA ILE A 6 12.22 3.34 -4.81
C ILE A 6 11.56 4.63 -5.29
N ILE A 7 10.36 4.53 -5.87
CA ILE A 7 9.58 5.71 -6.27
C ILE A 7 8.54 6.00 -5.19
N GLY A 8 8.69 7.15 -4.51
CA GLY A 8 7.77 7.59 -3.48
C GLY A 8 8.21 7.23 -2.06
N PRO A 9 9.26 7.90 -1.51
CA PRO A 9 9.77 7.60 -0.18
C PRO A 9 8.88 8.20 0.92
N GLY A 10 7.62 7.78 0.93
CA GLY A 10 6.70 8.01 2.05
C GLY A 10 7.01 7.04 3.18
N ALA A 11 6.04 6.83 4.07
CA ALA A 11 6.23 5.91 5.20
C ALA A 11 6.62 4.50 4.70
N ILE A 12 5.89 3.97 3.72
CA ILE A 12 6.17 2.62 3.18
C ILE A 12 7.49 2.61 2.42
N GLY A 13 7.64 3.49 1.42
CA GLY A 13 8.80 3.45 0.53
C GLY A 13 10.11 3.73 1.24
N GLY A 14 10.12 4.67 2.19
CA GLY A 14 11.32 4.93 2.97
C GLY A 14 11.68 3.77 3.89
N THR A 15 10.66 3.13 4.50
CA THR A 15 10.92 1.95 5.33
C THR A 15 11.52 0.81 4.49
N LEU A 16 10.93 0.53 3.32
CA LEU A 16 11.48 -0.52 2.43
C LEU A 16 12.90 -0.16 1.97
N ALA A 17 13.14 1.12 1.62
CA ALA A 17 14.48 1.59 1.21
C ALA A 17 15.52 1.33 2.30
N ALA A 18 15.18 1.64 3.56
CA ALA A 18 16.11 1.43 4.68
C ALA A 18 16.45 -0.05 4.85
N TRP A 19 15.45 -0.92 4.81
CA TRP A 19 15.67 -2.37 4.94
C TRP A 19 16.46 -2.94 3.75
N LEU A 20 16.26 -2.42 2.54
CA LEU A 20 17.02 -2.87 1.37
C LEU A 20 18.48 -2.39 1.40
N THR A 21 18.70 -1.18 1.92
CA THR A 21 20.06 -0.59 1.96
C THR A 21 21.01 -1.34 2.90
N ILE A 22 20.49 -1.94 3.97
CA ILE A 22 21.36 -2.70 4.88
C ILE A 22 21.81 -4.04 4.29
N GLN A 23 21.24 -4.47 3.15
CA GLN A 23 21.69 -5.64 2.43
C GLN A 23 22.92 -5.25 1.60
N SER A 24 24.08 -5.85 1.89
CA SER A 24 25.36 -5.48 1.26
C SER A 24 25.38 -5.67 -0.27
N ASP A 25 24.47 -6.48 -0.79
CA ASP A 25 24.39 -6.77 -2.23
C ASP A 25 23.45 -5.83 -2.98
N ASN A 26 22.81 -4.90 -2.29
CA ASN A 26 21.89 -3.94 -2.89
C ASN A 26 22.49 -2.53 -2.94
N GLU A 27 22.27 -1.85 -4.06
CA GLU A 27 22.49 -0.40 -4.20
C GLU A 27 21.15 0.26 -4.40
N VAL A 28 20.74 1.11 -3.45
CA VAL A 28 19.39 1.65 -3.40
C VAL A 28 19.39 3.14 -3.75
N PHE A 29 18.57 3.50 -4.75
CA PHE A 29 18.29 4.88 -5.16
C PHE A 29 16.88 5.26 -4.75
N ILE A 30 16.66 6.52 -4.42
CA ILE A 30 15.34 7.02 -4.02
C ILE A 30 14.90 8.10 -5.00
N CYS A 31 13.68 7.98 -5.54
CA CYS A 31 13.08 8.97 -6.43
C CYS A 31 12.04 9.75 -5.62
N ALA A 32 12.30 11.04 -5.38
CA ALA A 32 11.51 11.89 -4.49
C ALA A 32 11.28 13.28 -5.09
N ARG A 33 10.28 14.00 -4.58
CA ARG A 33 10.02 15.38 -4.99
C ARG A 33 11.02 16.38 -4.40
N SER A 34 11.57 16.03 -3.25
CA SER A 34 12.57 16.87 -2.55
C SER A 34 13.69 15.99 -2.03
N SER A 35 14.90 16.54 -2.01
CA SER A 35 16.07 15.82 -1.53
C SER A 35 16.11 15.77 -0.01
N PHE A 36 16.82 14.78 0.51
CA PHE A 36 17.22 14.66 1.92
C PHE A 36 18.57 13.93 1.95
N GLU A 37 19.38 14.22 2.94
CA GLU A 37 20.72 13.64 3.04
C GLU A 37 20.72 12.28 3.73
N THR A 38 19.92 12.15 4.78
CA THR A 38 19.87 10.94 5.61
C THR A 38 18.50 10.31 5.55
N LEU A 39 18.47 9.01 5.39
CA LEU A 39 17.29 8.19 5.59
C LEU A 39 17.44 7.53 6.96
N SER A 40 16.53 7.85 7.87
CA SER A 40 16.52 7.35 9.23
C SER A 40 15.18 6.71 9.54
N VAL A 41 15.17 5.45 9.94
CA VAL A 41 13.94 4.73 10.29
C VAL A 41 14.10 4.13 11.68
N ASP A 42 13.31 4.63 12.62
CA ASP A 42 13.22 4.02 13.95
C ASP A 42 12.26 2.82 13.83
N THR A 43 12.77 1.63 14.14
CA THR A 43 11.99 0.38 14.03
C THR A 43 11.88 -0.30 15.39
N PRO A 44 10.94 -1.23 15.57
CA PRO A 44 10.92 -2.05 16.79
C PRO A 44 12.18 -2.88 17.00
N PHE A 45 13.02 -2.99 15.97
CA PHE A 45 14.23 -3.86 15.98
C PHE A 45 15.52 -3.04 16.03
N GLY A 46 15.41 -1.72 16.19
CA GLY A 46 16.55 -0.80 16.21
C GLY A 46 16.44 0.27 15.13
N ARG A 47 17.35 1.22 15.20
CA ARG A 47 17.39 2.36 14.26
C ARG A 47 18.19 1.97 13.01
N LEU A 48 17.61 2.19 11.85
CA LEU A 48 18.28 2.04 10.56
C LEU A 48 18.65 3.43 10.06
N GLU A 49 19.89 3.62 9.61
CA GLU A 49 20.34 4.90 9.11
C GLU A 49 21.26 4.72 7.90
N SER A 50 21.07 5.54 6.87
CA SER A 50 21.86 5.51 5.65
C SER A 50 21.84 6.87 4.95
N THR A 51 22.75 7.04 3.98
CA THR A 51 22.83 8.25 3.14
C THR A 51 22.59 7.85 1.68
N PRO A 52 21.34 7.63 1.28
CA PRO A 52 21.03 7.15 -0.07
C PRO A 52 21.22 8.23 -1.13
N THR A 53 21.44 7.82 -2.38
CA THR A 53 21.38 8.73 -3.52
C THR A 53 19.90 9.04 -3.79
N VAL A 54 19.54 10.32 -3.73
CA VAL A 54 18.15 10.77 -3.95
C VAL A 54 18.07 11.54 -5.28
N PHE A 55 17.29 11.01 -6.22
CA PHE A 55 16.96 11.67 -7.49
C PHE A 55 15.72 12.54 -7.29
N THR A 56 15.81 13.82 -7.62
CA THR A 56 14.66 14.76 -7.50
C THR A 56 14.04 15.09 -8.85
N ASN A 57 14.66 14.66 -9.93
CA ASN A 57 14.08 14.74 -11.27
C ASN A 57 14.56 13.55 -12.11
N THR A 58 13.79 13.24 -13.14
CA THR A 58 14.04 12.05 -13.95
C THR A 58 15.35 12.09 -14.72
N ALA A 59 15.88 13.29 -15.03
CA ALA A 59 17.15 13.41 -15.75
C ALA A 59 18.36 12.93 -14.93
N GLN A 60 18.20 12.81 -13.60
CA GLN A 60 19.26 12.28 -12.73
C GLN A 60 19.26 10.75 -12.71
N ALA A 61 18.13 10.13 -13.11
CA ALA A 61 17.91 8.70 -12.92
C ALA A 61 18.82 7.87 -13.83
N THR A 62 19.31 6.76 -13.30
CA THR A 62 20.05 5.74 -14.02
C THR A 62 19.22 4.47 -14.08
N GLN A 63 19.43 3.66 -15.12
CA GLN A 63 18.72 2.40 -15.27
C GLN A 63 19.09 1.42 -14.14
N VAL A 64 18.09 0.67 -13.67
CA VAL A 64 18.24 -0.22 -12.51
C VAL A 64 17.65 -1.60 -12.80
N ASP A 65 18.02 -2.58 -11.95
CA ASP A 65 17.48 -3.94 -12.05
C ASP A 65 16.04 -4.03 -11.55
N TRP A 66 15.72 -3.26 -10.51
CA TRP A 66 14.39 -3.26 -9.89
C TRP A 66 13.89 -1.85 -9.64
N VAL A 67 12.62 -1.65 -9.88
CA VAL A 67 11.90 -0.45 -9.43
C VAL A 67 10.81 -0.90 -8.45
N ILE A 68 10.71 -0.23 -7.30
CA ILE A 68 9.63 -0.49 -6.35
C ILE A 68 8.77 0.79 -6.25
N VAL A 69 7.52 0.69 -6.66
CA VAL A 69 6.57 1.79 -6.67
C VAL A 69 5.78 1.77 -5.37
N THR A 70 5.94 2.83 -4.56
CA THR A 70 5.28 2.97 -3.26
C THR A 70 4.56 4.32 -3.12
N THR A 71 4.30 4.97 -4.25
CA THR A 71 3.47 6.18 -4.25
C THR A 71 2.03 5.82 -3.90
N LYS A 72 1.26 6.81 -3.47
CA LYS A 72 -0.18 6.61 -3.29
C LYS A 72 -0.82 6.24 -4.65
N ALA A 73 -1.89 5.45 -4.61
CA ALA A 73 -2.51 4.90 -5.82
C ALA A 73 -2.94 6.01 -6.81
N TYR A 74 -3.43 7.14 -6.31
CA TYR A 74 -3.83 8.27 -7.17
C TYR A 74 -2.64 8.95 -7.86
N GLN A 75 -1.40 8.62 -7.50
CA GLN A 75 -0.19 9.22 -8.08
C GLN A 75 0.43 8.38 -9.20
N VAL A 76 -0.21 7.31 -9.64
CA VAL A 76 0.36 6.38 -10.64
C VAL A 76 0.79 7.11 -11.92
N ALA A 77 0.01 8.09 -12.38
CA ALA A 77 0.39 8.85 -13.59
C ALA A 77 1.76 9.55 -13.45
N SER A 78 2.12 9.96 -12.22
CA SER A 78 3.41 10.62 -11.97
C SER A 78 4.59 9.64 -11.94
N VAL A 79 4.32 8.35 -11.90
CA VAL A 79 5.35 7.30 -11.91
C VAL A 79 5.88 7.07 -13.34
N ALA A 80 5.05 7.28 -14.36
CA ALA A 80 5.39 6.97 -15.75
C ALA A 80 6.71 7.60 -16.24
N PRO A 81 6.99 8.90 -15.99
CA PRO A 81 8.27 9.48 -16.41
C PRO A 81 9.49 8.85 -15.71
N TRP A 82 9.32 8.43 -14.45
CA TRP A 82 10.39 7.72 -13.74
C TRP A 82 10.64 6.35 -14.35
N LEU A 83 9.56 5.59 -14.64
CA LEU A 83 9.70 4.27 -15.26
C LEU A 83 10.41 4.36 -16.61
N ALA A 84 10.10 5.39 -17.40
CA ALA A 84 10.72 5.60 -18.71
C ALA A 84 12.23 5.80 -18.62
N GLN A 85 12.75 6.33 -17.52
CA GLN A 85 14.19 6.57 -17.33
C GLN A 85 14.87 5.42 -16.58
N LEU A 86 14.21 4.86 -15.58
CA LEU A 86 14.78 3.82 -14.71
C LEU A 86 14.80 2.43 -15.34
N CYS A 87 13.88 2.16 -16.29
CA CYS A 87 13.70 0.79 -16.79
C CYS A 87 14.42 0.55 -18.11
N HIS A 88 15.18 -0.54 -18.17
CA HIS A 88 15.63 -1.16 -19.42
C HIS A 88 14.77 -2.40 -19.71
N ALA A 89 15.11 -3.16 -20.74
CA ALA A 89 14.28 -4.30 -21.20
C ALA A 89 14.07 -5.37 -20.14
N ASP A 90 15.04 -5.52 -19.20
CA ASP A 90 14.99 -6.58 -18.19
C ASP A 90 14.63 -6.08 -16.80
N THR A 91 14.41 -4.77 -16.61
CA THR A 91 14.04 -4.19 -15.32
C THR A 91 12.70 -4.75 -14.86
N LYS A 92 12.66 -5.17 -13.61
CA LYS A 92 11.46 -5.71 -12.95
C LYS A 92 10.86 -4.62 -12.06
N VAL A 93 9.53 -4.61 -11.94
CA VAL A 93 8.83 -3.56 -11.20
C VAL A 93 7.92 -4.20 -10.15
N ALA A 94 8.09 -3.83 -8.89
CA ALA A 94 7.14 -4.19 -7.83
C ALA A 94 6.26 -2.99 -7.53
N ILE A 95 4.97 -3.20 -7.30
CA ILE A 95 4.05 -2.13 -6.91
C ILE A 95 3.40 -2.47 -5.58
N ALA A 96 3.74 -1.69 -4.55
CA ALA A 96 3.29 -1.87 -3.17
C ALA A 96 2.38 -0.70 -2.79
N GLN A 97 1.12 -0.81 -3.17
CA GLN A 97 0.09 0.21 -2.96
C GLN A 97 -1.15 -0.43 -2.34
N ASN A 98 -2.06 0.39 -1.82
CA ASN A 98 -3.39 -0.07 -1.43
C ASN A 98 -4.26 -0.31 -2.68
N GLY A 99 -5.28 -1.15 -2.52
CA GLY A 99 -6.24 -1.44 -3.58
C GLY A 99 -6.03 -2.81 -4.21
N VAL A 100 -6.68 -3.02 -5.35
CA VAL A 100 -6.69 -4.32 -6.06
C VAL A 100 -6.29 -4.17 -7.54
N GLU A 101 -5.95 -2.96 -7.98
CA GLU A 101 -5.69 -2.67 -9.40
C GLU A 101 -4.19 -2.55 -9.72
N HIS A 102 -3.33 -3.20 -8.95
CA HIS A 102 -1.86 -3.06 -9.04
C HIS A 102 -1.34 -3.23 -10.47
N ILE A 103 -1.68 -4.36 -11.10
CA ILE A 103 -1.19 -4.65 -12.46
C ILE A 103 -1.82 -3.68 -13.47
N ALA A 104 -3.14 -3.46 -13.37
CA ALA A 104 -3.85 -2.56 -14.29
C ALA A 104 -3.27 -1.14 -14.27
N ASN A 105 -2.85 -0.68 -13.09
CA ASN A 105 -2.28 0.67 -12.92
C ASN A 105 -0.94 0.83 -13.64
N LEU A 106 -0.11 -0.21 -13.71
CA LEU A 106 1.22 -0.13 -14.33
C LEU A 106 1.27 -0.71 -15.75
N ALA A 107 0.31 -1.55 -16.15
CA ALA A 107 0.31 -2.19 -17.46
C ALA A 107 0.42 -1.22 -18.65
N PRO A 108 -0.09 0.04 -18.56
CA PRO A 108 0.14 0.99 -19.66
C PRO A 108 1.61 1.37 -19.86
N PHE A 109 2.48 1.14 -18.89
CA PHE A 109 3.88 1.59 -18.90
C PHE A 109 4.89 0.45 -18.91
N ILE A 110 4.54 -0.71 -18.34
CA ILE A 110 5.45 -1.85 -18.16
C ILE A 110 4.69 -3.12 -18.53
N PRO A 111 5.28 -4.04 -19.30
CA PRO A 111 4.64 -5.33 -19.56
C PRO A 111 4.26 -6.07 -18.27
N ALA A 112 3.04 -6.59 -18.24
CA ALA A 112 2.47 -7.20 -17.02
C ALA A 112 3.35 -8.32 -16.44
N GLU A 113 4.04 -9.07 -17.30
CA GLU A 113 4.94 -10.15 -16.90
C GLU A 113 6.19 -9.68 -16.16
N ARG A 114 6.43 -8.38 -16.11
CA ARG A 114 7.54 -7.77 -15.33
C ARG A 114 7.06 -7.10 -14.05
N ILE A 115 5.76 -7.19 -13.73
CA ILE A 115 5.17 -6.52 -12.57
C ILE A 115 4.91 -7.53 -11.45
N VAL A 116 5.42 -7.22 -10.25
CA VAL A 116 5.07 -7.95 -9.01
C VAL A 116 4.04 -7.09 -8.26
N PRO A 117 2.78 -7.52 -8.19
CA PRO A 117 1.81 -6.83 -7.33
C PRO A 117 2.04 -7.25 -5.87
N VAL A 118 2.18 -6.27 -4.98
CA VAL A 118 2.51 -6.52 -3.58
C VAL A 118 1.39 -5.99 -2.68
N ILE A 119 0.72 -6.89 -2.00
CA ILE A 119 -0.17 -6.51 -0.90
C ILE A 119 0.74 -6.22 0.29
N ILE A 120 0.71 -5.00 0.80
CA ILE A 120 1.62 -4.61 1.88
C ILE A 120 0.86 -4.14 3.12
N ASP A 121 1.35 -4.57 4.26
CA ASP A 121 0.99 -4.04 5.57
C ASP A 121 2.28 -3.59 6.24
N CYS A 122 2.48 -2.29 6.30
CA CYS A 122 3.68 -1.67 6.84
C CYS A 122 3.25 -0.54 7.76
N PRO A 123 3.02 -0.85 9.05
CA PRO A 123 2.62 0.16 10.01
C PRO A 123 3.77 1.14 10.25
N ALA A 124 3.77 2.23 9.52
CA ALA A 124 4.84 3.23 9.58
C ALA A 124 4.27 4.62 9.37
N GLU A 125 4.99 5.60 9.91
CA GLU A 125 4.61 7.01 9.85
C GLU A 125 5.82 7.82 9.41
N ARG A 126 5.63 8.70 8.42
CA ARG A 126 6.68 9.61 8.00
C ARG A 126 6.59 10.89 8.83
N ILE A 127 7.64 11.16 9.60
CA ILE A 127 7.73 12.34 10.47
C ILE A 127 8.18 13.56 9.66
N ALA A 128 9.19 13.35 8.79
CA ALA A 128 9.75 14.38 7.92
C ALA A 128 10.37 13.70 6.69
N PRO A 129 10.79 14.46 5.66
CA PRO A 129 11.56 13.84 4.56
C PRO A 129 12.78 13.11 5.11
N GLY A 130 12.87 11.81 4.84
CA GLY A 130 13.96 10.96 5.31
C GLY A 130 13.83 10.49 6.76
N GLU A 131 12.78 10.90 7.50
CA GLU A 131 12.57 10.48 8.90
C GLU A 131 11.28 9.70 9.05
N ILE A 132 11.38 8.46 9.49
CA ILE A 132 10.23 7.53 9.54
C ILE A 132 10.27 6.76 10.87
N VAL A 133 9.07 6.45 11.38
CA VAL A 133 8.90 5.53 12.50
C VAL A 133 8.11 4.32 12.00
N GLN A 134 8.73 3.15 12.03
CA GLN A 134 8.09 1.86 11.76
C GLN A 134 7.56 1.32 13.09
N LYS A 135 6.29 0.95 13.15
CA LYS A 135 5.61 0.60 14.42
C LYS A 135 5.50 -0.92 14.65
N ALA A 136 5.64 -1.72 13.60
CA ALA A 136 5.51 -3.20 13.67
C ALA A 136 6.22 -3.83 12.48
N ASN A 137 6.18 -5.17 12.41
CA ASN A 137 6.73 -5.93 11.30
C ASN A 137 6.11 -5.51 9.97
N ILE A 138 6.85 -5.71 8.90
CA ILE A 138 6.34 -5.52 7.53
C ILE A 138 5.83 -6.87 7.05
N LEU A 139 4.56 -6.89 6.61
CA LEU A 139 3.95 -8.08 6.03
C LEU A 139 3.70 -7.79 4.55
N MET A 140 4.18 -8.67 3.68
CA MET A 140 3.91 -8.57 2.25
C MET A 140 3.36 -9.89 1.74
N THR A 141 2.39 -9.81 0.81
CA THR A 141 1.89 -10.99 0.11
C THR A 141 2.05 -10.75 -1.38
N VAL A 142 2.63 -11.72 -2.08
CA VAL A 142 2.89 -11.65 -3.52
C VAL A 142 2.44 -12.97 -4.19
N PRO A 143 2.15 -12.97 -5.51
CA PRO A 143 1.82 -14.23 -6.21
C PRO A 143 2.97 -15.23 -6.13
N ASP A 144 2.67 -16.52 -6.05
CA ASP A 144 3.72 -17.55 -6.08
C ASP A 144 4.17 -17.80 -7.52
N ASN A 145 5.22 -17.10 -7.91
CA ASN A 145 5.86 -17.28 -9.20
C ASN A 145 7.34 -16.88 -9.11
N LYS A 146 8.10 -17.19 -10.15
CA LYS A 146 9.54 -16.96 -10.18
C LYS A 146 9.91 -15.47 -9.98
N LEU A 147 9.11 -14.55 -10.54
CA LEU A 147 9.39 -13.12 -10.44
C LEU A 147 9.21 -12.64 -8.99
N SER A 148 8.15 -13.08 -8.32
CA SER A 148 7.90 -12.74 -6.92
C SER A 148 8.94 -13.36 -5.98
N GLN A 149 9.43 -14.56 -6.30
CA GLN A 149 10.52 -15.17 -5.54
C GLN A 149 11.80 -14.33 -5.66
N GLN A 150 12.10 -13.80 -6.86
CA GLN A 150 13.23 -12.89 -7.06
C GLN A 150 13.05 -11.59 -6.26
N PHE A 151 11.82 -11.05 -6.22
CA PHE A 151 11.51 -9.87 -5.40
C PHE A 151 11.74 -10.17 -3.91
N SER A 152 11.26 -11.31 -3.43
CA SER A 152 11.43 -11.72 -2.03
C SER A 152 12.92 -11.81 -1.66
N ASN A 153 13.74 -12.30 -2.56
CA ASN A 153 15.18 -12.45 -2.32
C ASN A 153 15.89 -11.10 -2.12
N LEU A 154 15.32 -9.98 -2.55
CA LEU A 154 15.91 -8.65 -2.29
C LEU A 154 15.96 -8.34 -0.79
N PHE A 155 15.08 -8.94 -0.01
CA PHE A 155 14.92 -8.69 1.43
C PHE A 155 15.55 -9.80 2.29
N LEU A 156 15.99 -10.90 1.67
CA LEU A 156 16.53 -12.04 2.40
C LEU A 156 18.06 -11.96 2.46
N SER A 157 18.60 -11.90 3.65
CA SER A 157 20.05 -12.02 3.86
C SER A 157 20.32 -12.59 5.25
N ASP A 158 21.54 -13.01 5.45
CA ASP A 158 22.02 -13.53 6.75
C ASP A 158 21.99 -12.46 7.85
N LYS A 159 21.81 -11.20 7.49
CA LYS A 159 21.79 -10.06 8.44
C LYS A 159 20.41 -9.69 8.94
N LEU A 160 19.34 -10.19 8.27
CA LEU A 160 17.98 -9.89 8.69
C LEU A 160 17.37 -11.05 9.44
N SER A 161 16.81 -10.77 10.60
CA SER A 161 15.90 -11.72 11.23
C SER A 161 14.68 -11.91 10.32
N THR A 162 14.30 -13.14 10.10
CA THR A 162 13.11 -13.47 9.30
C THR A 162 11.83 -12.88 9.88
N ASP A 163 11.89 -12.39 11.13
CA ASP A 163 10.72 -11.85 11.81
C ASP A 163 10.43 -10.38 11.45
N ASN A 164 11.42 -9.64 10.91
CA ASN A 164 11.28 -8.21 10.64
C ASN A 164 10.43 -7.94 9.40
N ILE A 165 10.65 -8.73 8.36
CA ILE A 165 9.92 -8.64 7.09
C ILE A 165 9.44 -10.05 6.74
N ILE A 166 8.13 -10.20 6.67
CA ILE A 166 7.50 -11.49 6.36
C ILE A 166 6.88 -11.38 4.97
N ILE A 167 7.37 -12.19 4.04
CA ILE A 167 6.86 -12.22 2.66
C ILE A 167 6.21 -13.58 2.42
N THR A 168 4.91 -13.55 2.18
CA THR A 168 4.11 -14.74 1.91
C THR A 168 3.86 -14.86 0.40
N LEU A 169 4.16 -16.03 -0.15
CA LEU A 169 3.82 -16.36 -1.53
C LEU A 169 2.44 -17.02 -1.54
N THR A 170 1.57 -16.64 -2.46
CA THR A 170 0.21 -17.18 -2.52
C THR A 170 -0.17 -17.60 -3.95
N ASP A 171 -0.83 -18.74 -4.06
CA ASP A 171 -1.41 -19.21 -5.33
C ASP A 171 -2.65 -18.41 -5.73
N ASP A 172 -3.28 -17.72 -4.77
CA ASP A 172 -4.50 -16.97 -5.00
C ASP A 172 -4.32 -15.52 -4.52
N TRP A 173 -3.56 -14.77 -5.31
CA TRP A 173 -3.29 -13.36 -5.01
C TRP A 173 -4.58 -12.54 -5.06
N THR A 174 -5.50 -12.89 -5.98
CA THR A 174 -6.77 -12.16 -6.11
C THR A 174 -7.56 -12.20 -4.81
N SER A 175 -7.73 -13.40 -4.25
CA SER A 175 -8.43 -13.54 -2.97
C SER A 175 -7.71 -12.80 -1.84
N ALA A 176 -6.38 -12.89 -1.79
CA ALA A 176 -5.58 -12.18 -0.77
C ALA A 176 -5.77 -10.66 -0.89
N ALA A 177 -5.76 -10.11 -2.10
CA ALA A 177 -5.94 -8.67 -2.33
C ALA A 177 -7.35 -8.22 -1.92
N TRP A 178 -8.35 -8.99 -2.25
CA TRP A 178 -9.73 -8.67 -1.86
C TRP A 178 -9.98 -8.90 -0.36
N UNK A 179 -9.35 -9.74 0.29
CA UNK A 179 -9.35 -9.95 1.48
C UNK A 179 -8.94 -8.89 2.09
N LYS A 180 -7.67 -8.21 1.79
CA LYS A 180 -7.13 -6.96 2.36
C LYS A 180 -8.08 -5.78 2.14
N LEU A 181 -8.74 -5.70 1.01
CA LEU A 181 -9.70 -4.63 0.74
C LEU A 181 -10.93 -4.74 1.68
N CYS A 182 -11.36 -5.93 2.07
CA CYS A 182 -12.43 -6.10 3.09
C CYS A 182 -12.01 -5.52 4.44
N ILE A 183 -10.70 -5.58 4.76
CA ILE A 183 -10.16 -4.97 5.99
C ILE A 183 -10.10 -3.44 5.84
N ASN A 184 -9.76 -2.95 4.65
CA ASN A 184 -9.53 -1.52 4.41
C ASN A 184 -10.82 -0.72 4.21
N SER A 185 -11.82 -1.27 3.52
CA SER A 185 -13.02 -0.51 3.12
C SER A 185 -13.82 0.05 4.31
N PRO A 186 -14.03 -0.70 5.43
CA PRO A 186 -14.78 -0.14 6.57
C PRO A 186 -14.04 0.97 7.31
N GLY A 187 -12.72 1.14 7.06
CA GLY A 187 -11.95 2.25 7.61
C GLY A 187 -12.47 3.63 7.19
N ALA A 188 -13.29 3.69 6.13
CA ALA A 188 -13.98 4.92 5.74
C ALA A 188 -14.86 5.46 6.87
N ILE A 189 -15.47 4.58 7.69
CA ILE A 189 -16.35 5.04 8.80
C ILE A 189 -15.53 5.80 9.85
N SER A 190 -14.33 5.33 10.18
CA SER A 190 -13.44 6.05 11.10
C SER A 190 -13.05 7.43 10.55
N ALA A 191 -12.72 7.50 9.27
CA ALA A 191 -12.36 8.77 8.62
C ALA A 191 -13.57 9.72 8.56
N LEU A 192 -14.71 9.22 8.14
CA LEU A 192 -15.92 10.03 8.05
C LEU A 192 -16.40 10.57 9.38
N UNK A 193 -16.19 9.81 10.44
CA UNK A 193 -16.50 10.05 11.49
C UNK A 193 -15.67 10.69 12.17
N ASP A 194 -14.35 10.98 11.85
CA ASP A 194 -13.20 11.51 12.57
C ASP A 194 -13.09 10.87 13.97
N GLN A 195 -13.14 9.54 14.00
CA GLN A 195 -13.10 8.73 15.22
C GLN A 195 -12.16 7.54 15.03
N PRO A 196 -11.49 7.08 16.10
CA PRO A 196 -10.62 5.89 15.98
C PRO A 196 -11.39 4.64 15.62
N GLY A 197 -10.67 3.55 15.31
CA GLY A 197 -11.26 2.29 14.87
C GLY A 197 -12.32 1.75 15.82
N ASN A 198 -12.13 1.92 17.14
CA ASN A 198 -13.06 1.43 18.15
C ASN A 198 -14.44 2.15 18.14
N ILE A 199 -14.68 3.08 17.22
CA ILE A 199 -16.06 3.58 16.95
C ILE A 199 -16.99 2.38 16.64
N ALA A 200 -16.43 1.25 16.19
CA ALA A 200 -17.18 0.02 15.96
C ALA A 200 -17.86 -0.53 17.24
N CYS A 201 -17.50 -0.04 18.43
CA CYS A 201 -18.26 -0.32 19.65
C CYS A 201 -19.70 0.25 19.58
N ASN A 202 -19.93 1.26 18.75
CA ASN A 202 -21.28 1.77 18.48
C ASN A 202 -21.97 0.83 17.49
N PRO A 203 -23.14 0.24 17.83
CA PRO A 203 -23.80 -0.71 16.93
C PRO A 203 -24.12 -0.16 15.54
N LYS A 204 -24.42 1.14 15.42
CA LYS A 204 -24.72 1.76 14.11
C LYS A 204 -23.46 1.84 13.25
N ALA A 205 -22.31 2.20 13.85
CA ALA A 205 -21.04 2.23 13.13
C ALA A 205 -20.63 0.83 12.69
N ALA A 206 -20.77 -0.16 13.59
CA ALA A 206 -20.50 -1.56 13.25
C ALA A 206 -21.37 -2.04 12.09
N ASP A 207 -22.64 -1.62 12.06
CA ASP A 207 -23.57 -2.02 11.00
C ASP A 207 -23.18 -1.41 9.65
N LEU A 208 -22.76 -0.14 9.65
CA LEU A 208 -22.23 0.51 8.43
C LEU A 208 -20.97 -0.22 7.93
N MET A 209 -20.08 -0.58 8.84
CA MET A 209 -18.86 -1.34 8.48
C MET A 209 -19.22 -2.70 7.87
N ARG A 210 -20.18 -3.42 8.46
CA ARG A 210 -20.65 -4.70 7.91
C ARG A 210 -21.18 -4.55 6.48
N ASN A 211 -21.93 -3.48 6.21
CA ASN A 211 -22.50 -3.25 4.88
C ASN A 211 -21.40 -2.92 3.86
N LEU A 212 -20.42 -2.10 4.23
CA LEU A 212 -19.26 -1.83 3.38
C LEU A 212 -18.52 -3.14 3.01
N ILE A 213 -18.32 -4.02 4.01
CA ILE A 213 -17.61 -5.30 3.79
C ILE A 213 -18.46 -6.23 2.92
N ARG A 214 -19.79 -6.31 3.14
CA ARG A 214 -20.67 -7.16 2.31
C ARG A 214 -20.59 -6.78 0.84
N GLU A 215 -20.62 -5.49 0.54
CA GLU A 215 -20.45 -5.02 -0.84
C GLU A 215 -19.08 -5.36 -1.40
N THR A 216 -18.03 -5.18 -0.59
CA THR A 216 -16.66 -5.54 -0.98
C THR A 216 -16.55 -7.03 -1.33
N ILE A 217 -17.15 -7.90 -0.50
CA ILE A 217 -17.19 -9.35 -0.74
C ILE A 217 -17.92 -9.65 -2.06
N ALA A 218 -19.09 -9.03 -2.26
CA ALA A 218 -19.90 -9.30 -3.46
C ALA A 218 -19.12 -8.95 -4.74
N VAL A 219 -18.47 -7.79 -4.75
CA VAL A 219 -17.67 -7.34 -5.90
C VAL A 219 -16.41 -8.20 -6.04
N GLY A 220 -15.72 -8.51 -4.93
CA GLY A 220 -14.51 -9.34 -4.95
C GLY A 220 -14.80 -10.72 -5.53
N ARG A 221 -15.92 -11.33 -5.15
CA ARG A 221 -16.33 -12.63 -5.72
C ARG A 221 -16.60 -12.52 -7.22
N ALA A 222 -17.19 -11.43 -7.67
CA ALA A 222 -17.42 -11.20 -9.10
C ALA A 222 -16.11 -10.98 -9.87
N GLU A 223 -15.07 -10.48 -9.20
CA GLU A 223 -13.71 -10.33 -9.77
C GLU A 223 -12.88 -11.61 -9.61
N GLY A 224 -13.48 -12.71 -9.09
CA GLY A 224 -12.85 -14.02 -9.03
C GLY A 224 -12.24 -14.40 -7.67
N ALA A 225 -12.42 -13.56 -6.65
CA ALA A 225 -11.88 -13.86 -5.33
C ALA A 225 -12.74 -14.88 -4.58
N THR A 226 -12.10 -15.76 -3.81
CA THR A 226 -12.76 -16.66 -2.88
C THR A 226 -12.70 -16.03 -1.47
N ILE A 227 -13.83 -15.55 -0.98
CA ILE A 227 -13.90 -14.83 0.30
C ILE A 227 -15.05 -15.41 1.13
N GLU A 228 -14.77 -15.78 2.35
CA GLU A 228 -15.78 -16.31 3.27
C GLU A 228 -16.49 -15.17 4.00
N ASP A 229 -17.81 -15.30 4.23
CA ASP A 229 -18.59 -14.26 4.93
C ASP A 229 -18.11 -14.05 6.37
N ALA A 230 -17.43 -15.04 6.97
CA ALA A 230 -16.90 -14.93 8.32
C ALA A 230 -15.97 -13.72 8.50
N ILE A 231 -15.34 -13.24 7.42
CA ILE A 231 -14.45 -12.08 7.46
C ILE A 231 -15.20 -10.82 7.97
N ILE A 232 -16.51 -10.72 7.74
CA ILE A 232 -17.31 -9.55 8.16
C ILE A 232 -17.16 -9.35 9.68
N GLU A 233 -17.47 -10.40 10.45
CA GLU A 233 -17.42 -10.29 11.91
C GLU A 233 -15.99 -10.26 12.44
N GLN A 234 -15.05 -10.91 11.76
CA GLN A 234 -13.62 -10.86 12.12
C GLN A 234 -13.10 -9.43 12.04
N VAL A 235 -13.41 -8.73 10.95
CA VAL A 235 -12.95 -7.35 10.76
C VAL A 235 -13.65 -6.40 11.76
N VAL A 236 -14.96 -6.53 11.94
CA VAL A 236 -15.68 -5.68 12.89
C VAL A 236 -15.15 -5.92 14.32
N ALA A 237 -14.93 -7.17 14.72
CA ALA A 237 -14.37 -7.50 16.03
C ALA A 237 -12.98 -6.89 16.21
N SER A 238 -12.14 -6.92 15.18
CA SER A 238 -10.81 -6.29 15.25
C SER A 238 -10.88 -4.77 15.43
N GLN A 239 -11.89 -4.13 14.81
CA GLN A 239 -12.09 -2.69 15.00
C GLN A 239 -12.59 -2.40 16.44
N ILE A 240 -13.52 -3.21 16.97
CA ILE A 240 -14.02 -3.04 18.33
C ILE A 240 -12.88 -3.10 19.35
N THR A 241 -11.90 -3.98 19.13
CA THR A 241 -10.76 -4.17 20.03
C THR A 241 -9.56 -3.31 19.68
N ALA A 242 -9.70 -2.41 18.70
CA ALA A 242 -8.60 -1.53 18.30
C ALA A 242 -8.20 -0.61 19.46
N PRO A 243 -6.91 -0.36 19.67
CA PRO A 243 -6.46 0.55 20.75
C PRO A 243 -7.09 1.94 20.63
N ASP A 244 -7.29 2.57 21.78
CA ASP A 244 -7.78 3.94 21.82
C ASP A 244 -6.84 4.86 21.01
N GLY A 245 -7.43 5.71 20.20
CA GLY A 245 -6.67 6.64 19.36
C GLY A 245 -6.06 6.02 18.11
N SER A 246 -6.28 4.72 17.85
CA SER A 246 -5.76 4.09 16.64
C SER A 246 -6.42 4.69 15.40
N MET A 247 -5.60 4.95 14.37
CA MET A 247 -6.07 5.49 13.09
C MET A 247 -5.60 4.59 11.95
N ASN A 248 -6.51 4.29 11.03
CA ASN A 248 -6.11 3.68 9.77
C ASN A 248 -5.50 4.76 8.85
N SER A 249 -4.83 4.34 7.77
CA SER A 249 -4.11 5.28 6.91
C SER A 249 -5.01 6.32 6.24
N LEU A 250 -6.27 5.98 5.93
CA LEU A 250 -7.21 6.93 5.33
C LEU A 250 -7.55 8.05 6.33
N HIS A 251 -7.83 7.66 7.58
CA HIS A 251 -8.13 8.61 8.65
C HIS A 251 -6.90 9.49 8.97
N ALA A 252 -5.71 8.88 9.00
CA ALA A 252 -4.47 9.63 9.25
C ALA A 252 -4.21 10.67 8.14
N ASP A 253 -4.44 10.31 6.87
CA ASP A 253 -4.32 11.26 5.76
C ASP A 253 -5.32 12.42 5.92
N LEU A 254 -6.57 12.11 6.31
CA LEU A 254 -7.61 13.14 6.52
C LEU A 254 -7.19 14.13 7.61
N VAL A 255 -6.77 13.62 8.78
CA VAL A 255 -6.34 14.47 9.91
C VAL A 255 -5.13 15.33 9.53
N ALA A 256 -4.22 14.75 8.74
CA ALA A 256 -3.03 15.46 8.26
C ALA A 256 -3.32 16.40 7.07
N LYS A 257 -4.56 16.45 6.61
CA LYS A 257 -5.00 17.25 5.44
C LYS A 257 -4.21 16.87 4.17
N LEU A 258 -3.95 15.59 4.00
CA LEU A 258 -3.27 15.04 2.84
C LEU A 258 -4.31 14.38 1.91
N PRO A 259 -4.02 14.34 0.61
CA PRO A 259 -4.91 13.60 -0.30
C PRO A 259 -5.06 12.13 0.12
N MET A 260 -6.30 11.66 0.10
CA MET A 260 -6.68 10.34 0.60
C MET A 260 -6.76 9.31 -0.53
N GLU A 261 -6.56 8.04 -0.21
CA GLU A 261 -6.69 6.92 -1.16
C GLU A 261 -8.13 6.37 -1.19
N TRP A 262 -9.14 7.25 -1.08
CA TRP A 262 -10.54 6.83 -1.04
C TRP A 262 -10.95 6.06 -2.30
N ASP A 263 -10.39 6.43 -3.48
CA ASP A 263 -10.73 5.75 -4.73
C ASP A 263 -10.20 4.32 -4.78
N ALA A 264 -8.95 4.10 -4.35
CA ALA A 264 -8.36 2.75 -4.31
C ALA A 264 -8.97 1.85 -3.24
N ARG A 265 -9.75 2.42 -2.30
CA ARG A 265 -10.38 1.66 -1.20
C ARG A 265 -11.87 1.46 -1.42
N ASN A 266 -12.64 2.53 -1.46
CA ASN A 266 -14.11 2.45 -1.60
C ASN A 266 -14.55 2.75 -3.03
N GLY A 267 -13.88 3.67 -3.72
CA GLY A 267 -14.20 4.00 -5.11
C GLY A 267 -14.06 2.83 -6.07
N VAL A 268 -13.01 2.03 -5.90
CA VAL A 268 -12.78 0.84 -6.75
C VAL A 268 -13.93 -0.16 -6.61
N ILE A 269 -14.48 -0.31 -5.39
CA ILE A 269 -15.62 -1.21 -5.14
C ILE A 269 -16.85 -0.70 -5.92
N ALA A 270 -17.09 0.61 -5.88
CA ALA A 270 -18.20 1.20 -6.62
C ALA A 270 -18.05 1.04 -8.14
N ARG A 271 -16.84 1.31 -8.67
CA ARG A 271 -16.55 1.18 -10.11
C ARG A 271 -16.69 -0.26 -10.61
N LEU A 272 -16.10 -1.20 -9.89
CA LEU A 272 -16.17 -2.62 -10.26
C LEU A 272 -17.57 -3.20 -10.00
N GLY A 273 -18.24 -2.75 -8.93
CA GLY A 273 -19.65 -3.10 -8.70
C GLY A 273 -20.52 -2.73 -9.90
N LYS A 274 -20.38 -1.49 -10.39
CA LYS A 274 -21.11 -1.03 -11.58
C LYS A 274 -20.78 -1.90 -12.81
N LYS A 275 -19.51 -2.27 -13.00
CA LYS A 275 -19.07 -3.14 -14.10
C LYS A 275 -19.81 -4.49 -14.07
N HIS A 276 -20.05 -5.03 -12.88
CA HIS A 276 -20.70 -6.34 -12.68
C HIS A 276 -22.19 -6.26 -12.39
N GLY A 277 -22.81 -5.07 -12.40
CA GLY A 277 -24.22 -4.91 -12.09
C GLY A 277 -24.55 -5.15 -10.62
N ILE A 278 -23.60 -4.97 -9.74
CA ILE A 278 -23.73 -5.16 -8.28
C ILE A 278 -23.89 -3.79 -7.64
N LEU A 279 -24.95 -3.61 -6.88
CA LEU A 279 -25.20 -2.36 -6.16
C LEU A 279 -24.25 -2.24 -4.96
N THR A 280 -23.59 -1.08 -4.83
CA THR A 280 -22.64 -0.82 -3.76
C THR A 280 -22.91 0.56 -3.13
N PRO A 281 -24.15 0.80 -2.67
CA PRO A 281 -24.52 2.14 -2.19
C PRO A 281 -23.69 2.65 -1.01
N TYR A 282 -23.25 1.78 -0.12
CA TYR A 282 -22.45 2.18 1.04
C TYR A 282 -21.04 2.61 0.61
N ASN A 283 -20.36 1.83 -0.23
CA ASN A 283 -19.04 2.20 -0.72
C ASN A 283 -19.08 3.41 -1.65
N GLU A 284 -20.11 3.51 -2.51
CA GLU A 284 -20.27 4.66 -3.39
C GLU A 284 -20.50 5.94 -2.58
N MET A 285 -21.38 5.89 -1.57
CA MET A 285 -21.62 7.04 -0.69
C MET A 285 -20.34 7.43 0.07
N ALA A 286 -19.64 6.45 0.65
CA ALA A 286 -18.39 6.70 1.39
C ALA A 286 -17.36 7.38 0.49
N ALA A 287 -17.15 6.86 -0.73
CA ALA A 287 -16.20 7.42 -1.69
C ALA A 287 -16.57 8.86 -2.06
N HIS A 288 -17.87 9.11 -2.35
CA HIS A 288 -18.32 10.45 -2.71
C HIS A 288 -18.11 11.45 -1.56
N ILE A 289 -18.48 11.09 -0.31
CA ILE A 289 -18.30 12.01 0.83
C ILE A 289 -16.81 12.29 1.06
N LEU A 290 -15.96 11.25 1.02
CA LEU A 290 -14.52 11.43 1.21
C LEU A 290 -13.90 12.34 0.13
N SER A 291 -14.35 12.19 -1.13
CA SER A 291 -13.89 13.04 -2.23
C SER A 291 -14.31 14.50 -2.03
N LEU A 292 -15.54 14.73 -1.52
CA LEU A 292 -16.02 16.08 -1.24
C LEU A 292 -15.26 16.74 -0.08
N ILE A 293 -14.96 15.98 0.96
CA ILE A 293 -14.14 16.46 2.08
C ILE A 293 -12.76 16.89 1.56
N GLU A 294 -12.14 16.06 0.72
CA GLU A 294 -10.83 16.35 0.15
C GLU A 294 -10.83 17.65 -0.65
N THR A 295 -11.85 17.88 -1.49
CA THR A 295 -11.94 19.08 -2.32
C THR A 295 -12.16 20.36 -1.51
N HIS A 296 -12.74 20.25 -0.30
CA HIS A 296 -12.97 21.41 0.57
C HIS A 296 -11.80 21.68 1.53
N SER A 297 -10.82 20.78 1.57
CA SER A 297 -9.67 20.90 2.48
C SER A 297 -8.42 21.47 1.80
N ILE A 298 -8.50 21.72 0.48
CA ILE A 298 -7.38 22.25 -0.33
C ILE A 298 -7.49 23.77 -0.49
#